data_3bac4b4c0daf6974c3c94e3204a6ef8e
#
_entry.id   3bac4b4c0daf6974c3c94e3204a6ef8e
#
_cell.length_a   1.000
_cell.length_b   1.000
_cell.length_c   1.000
_cell.angle_alpha   90.00
_cell.angle_beta   90.00
_cell.angle_gamma   90.00
#
_symmetry.space_group_name_H-M   'P 1'
#
loop_
_entity.id
_entity.type
_entity.pdbx_description
1 polymer ?
#
loop_
_entity_poly.entity_id
_entity_poly.type
_entity_poly.pdbx_seq_one_letter_code
_entity_poly.pdbx_strand_id
1 'polypeptide(L)'
;ISCSLVGSEMCIRDRSIIINEKIKLEERFEFRTIFSEEAVQAASVERVCFPPNEACTEEMMKQRALKIRELFFVAVDRKSGEVAGFFNGLATDGDCLKDEFFRNADLHDPTGDNVMILGLAVLPKYRGIGVASELMRRYSGIQRQQGRCALILTCLDAKVEMYKKMGFEDEGISDSSWGGEQWHQMRKGL
;
A
#
# COMPACT_ATOMS: atom_id res chain seq x y z
N ILE A 1 -35.46 20.61 -24.05
CA ILE A 1 -34.08 21.09 -24.23
C ILE A 1 -33.67 21.76 -22.90
N SER A 2 -33.15 21.05 -21.95
CA SER A 2 -32.37 21.61 -20.85
C SER A 2 -31.94 20.47 -19.92
N CYS A 3 -30.88 19.75 -20.22
CA CYS A 3 -30.31 18.77 -19.33
C CYS A 3 -28.77 18.64 -19.48
N SER A 4 -28.10 19.73 -19.86
CA SER A 4 -26.66 19.69 -20.17
C SER A 4 -25.76 20.50 -19.23
N LEU A 5 -26.27 21.21 -18.23
CA LEU A 5 -25.47 22.11 -17.40
C LEU A 5 -25.25 21.65 -15.97
N VAL A 6 -26.04 20.70 -15.45
CA VAL A 6 -25.93 20.23 -14.06
C VAL A 6 -24.78 19.24 -13.86
N GLY A 7 -24.40 18.48 -14.90
CA GLY A 7 -23.33 17.50 -14.82
C GLY A 7 -21.91 18.08 -14.82
N SER A 8 -21.71 19.24 -15.44
CA SER A 8 -20.37 19.87 -15.53
C SER A 8 -19.97 20.63 -14.26
N GLU A 9 -20.89 21.27 -13.58
CA GLU A 9 -20.61 22.01 -12.34
C GLU A 9 -20.32 21.07 -11.15
N MET A 10 -21.05 19.95 -11.05
CA MET A 10 -20.78 18.93 -10.04
C MET A 10 -19.38 18.31 -10.21
N CYS A 11 -18.98 18.04 -11.45
CA CYS A 11 -17.67 17.47 -11.76
C CYS A 11 -16.49 18.44 -11.45
N ILE A 12 -16.69 19.74 -11.61
CA ILE A 12 -15.69 20.78 -11.32
C ILE A 12 -15.54 20.96 -9.79
N ARG A 13 -16.64 20.96 -9.05
CA ARG A 13 -16.64 21.09 -7.59
C ARG A 13 -15.97 19.91 -6.91
N ASP A 14 -16.23 18.68 -7.35
CA ASP A 14 -15.57 17.46 -6.86
C ASP A 14 -14.07 17.47 -7.16
N ARG A 15 -13.66 17.89 -8.34
CA ARG A 15 -12.25 18.01 -8.72
C ARG A 15 -11.51 19.04 -7.85
N SER A 16 -12.12 20.17 -7.56
CA SER A 16 -11.53 21.23 -6.70
C SER A 16 -11.37 20.77 -5.26
N ILE A 17 -12.32 20.03 -4.71
CA ILE A 17 -12.24 19.44 -3.36
C ILE A 17 -11.12 18.41 -3.29
N ILE A 18 -11.04 17.50 -4.25
CA ILE A 18 -9.99 16.47 -4.34
C ILE A 18 -8.60 17.11 -4.46
N ILE A 19 -8.46 18.17 -5.25
CA ILE A 19 -7.19 18.89 -5.41
C ILE A 19 -6.79 19.56 -4.09
N ASN A 20 -7.71 20.21 -3.39
CA ASN A 20 -7.43 20.85 -2.10
C ASN A 20 -7.06 19.84 -1.02
N GLU A 21 -7.69 18.67 -0.97
CA GLU A 21 -7.35 17.61 -0.03
C GLU A 21 -5.97 17.03 -0.32
N LYS A 22 -5.60 16.84 -1.59
CA LYS A 22 -4.25 16.39 -2.00
C LYS A 22 -3.18 17.40 -1.63
N ILE A 23 -3.40 18.69 -1.89
CA ILE A 23 -2.46 19.75 -1.51
C ILE A 23 -2.21 19.73 0.01
N LYS A 24 -3.26 19.58 0.83
CA LYS A 24 -3.13 19.46 2.29
C LYS A 24 -2.33 18.23 2.72
N LEU A 25 -2.47 17.08 2.01
CA LEU A 25 -1.67 15.88 2.31
C LEU A 25 -0.20 16.10 1.95
N GLU A 26 0.10 16.70 0.81
CA GLU A 26 1.48 16.97 0.35
C GLU A 26 2.19 18.03 1.21
N GLU A 27 1.45 19.02 1.73
CA GLU A 27 1.99 19.98 2.68
C GLU A 27 2.37 19.33 4.02
N ARG A 28 1.58 18.34 4.46
CA ARG A 28 1.76 17.69 5.75
C ARG A 28 2.71 16.49 5.67
N PHE A 29 2.63 15.68 4.62
CA PHE A 29 3.38 14.45 4.50
C PHE A 29 4.37 14.50 3.34
N GLU A 30 5.52 13.89 3.54
CA GLU A 30 6.44 13.52 2.49
C GLU A 30 6.20 12.07 2.08
N PHE A 31 5.96 11.83 0.78
CA PHE A 31 5.74 10.51 0.21
C PHE A 31 6.95 10.12 -0.63
N ARG A 32 7.68 9.10 -0.21
CA ARG A 32 8.93 8.65 -0.85
C ARG A 32 9.28 7.20 -0.54
N THR A 33 10.33 6.68 -1.17
CA THR A 33 10.94 5.42 -0.73
C THR A 33 11.55 5.57 0.66
N ILE A 34 11.54 4.50 1.43
CA ILE A 34 12.07 4.46 2.80
C ILE A 34 13.57 4.71 2.82
N PHE A 35 14.08 5.35 3.87
CA PHE A 35 15.50 5.30 4.22
C PHE A 35 15.76 4.11 5.14
N SER A 36 16.96 3.52 5.06
CA SER A 36 17.29 2.30 5.81
C SER A 36 17.14 2.47 7.34
N GLU A 37 17.46 3.66 7.85
CA GLU A 37 17.34 4.03 9.25
C GLU A 37 15.89 4.13 9.74
N GLU A 38 14.92 4.27 8.84
CA GLU A 38 13.49 4.35 9.16
C GLU A 38 12.84 2.96 9.31
N ALA A 39 13.55 1.88 8.98
CA ALA A 39 13.03 0.51 9.07
C ALA A 39 12.52 0.16 10.48
N VAL A 40 13.18 0.67 11.53
CA VAL A 40 12.76 0.50 12.93
C VAL A 40 11.43 1.21 13.21
N GLN A 41 11.25 2.42 12.65
CA GLN A 41 9.98 3.15 12.75
C GLN A 41 8.87 2.40 12.00
N ALA A 42 9.14 1.92 10.79
CA ALA A 42 8.19 1.13 10.01
C ALA A 42 7.78 -0.16 10.75
N ALA A 43 8.72 -0.85 11.39
CA ALA A 43 8.43 -2.01 12.25
C ALA A 43 7.55 -1.63 13.46
N SER A 44 7.71 -0.43 14.00
CA SER A 44 6.84 0.07 15.08
C SER A 44 5.43 0.37 14.57
N VAL A 45 5.28 0.94 13.38
CA VAL A 45 3.97 1.12 12.71
C VAL A 45 3.30 -0.23 12.49
N GLU A 46 4.05 -1.24 12.02
CA GLU A 46 3.58 -2.62 11.82
C GLU A 46 2.97 -3.18 13.12
N ARG A 47 3.72 -3.16 14.22
CA ARG A 47 3.27 -3.66 15.55
C ARG A 47 2.03 -2.96 16.08
N VAL A 48 1.82 -1.68 15.74
CA VAL A 48 0.63 -0.92 16.14
C VAL A 48 -0.58 -1.26 15.27
N CYS A 49 -0.34 -1.59 14.00
CA CYS A 49 -1.40 -1.75 13.00
C CYS A 49 -1.90 -3.17 12.82
N PHE A 50 -1.06 -4.17 13.09
CA PHE A 50 -1.36 -5.58 12.90
C PHE A 50 -1.30 -6.36 14.23
N PRO A 51 -2.13 -7.41 14.40
CA PRO A 51 -2.03 -8.29 15.54
C PRO A 51 -0.69 -9.05 15.53
N PRO A 52 -0.21 -9.53 16.69
CA PRO A 52 1.13 -10.13 16.82
C PRO A 52 1.38 -11.36 15.94
N ASN A 53 0.32 -12.12 15.59
CA ASN A 53 0.41 -13.29 14.71
C ASN A 53 0.52 -12.94 13.21
N GLU A 54 0.19 -11.70 12.83
CA GLU A 54 0.27 -11.21 11.46
C GLU A 54 1.45 -10.26 11.24
N ALA A 55 1.83 -9.49 12.28
CA ALA A 55 2.86 -8.47 12.20
C ALA A 55 4.23 -9.05 11.84
N CYS A 56 4.91 -8.41 10.88
CA CYS A 56 6.28 -8.72 10.54
C CYS A 56 7.24 -8.28 11.65
N THR A 57 8.34 -9.02 11.80
CA THR A 57 9.38 -8.68 12.77
C THR A 57 10.19 -7.45 12.31
N GLU A 58 10.88 -6.81 13.26
CA GLU A 58 11.78 -5.70 12.94
C GLU A 58 12.88 -6.12 11.98
N GLU A 59 13.40 -7.34 12.11
CA GLU A 59 14.42 -7.87 11.21
C GLU A 59 13.89 -8.02 9.78
N MET A 60 12.68 -8.55 9.60
CA MET A 60 12.05 -8.62 8.28
C MET A 60 11.89 -7.24 7.64
N MET A 61 11.48 -6.23 8.41
CA MET A 61 11.34 -4.86 7.92
C MET A 61 12.68 -4.24 7.53
N LYS A 62 13.74 -4.50 8.31
CA LYS A 62 15.12 -4.08 7.97
C LYS A 62 15.61 -4.73 6.68
N GLN A 63 15.39 -6.04 6.51
CA GLN A 63 15.78 -6.75 5.29
C GLN A 63 15.04 -6.20 4.06
N ARG A 64 13.75 -5.89 4.16
CA ARG A 64 13.00 -5.26 3.06
C ARG A 64 13.51 -3.86 2.76
N ALA A 65 13.74 -3.03 3.77
CA ALA A 65 14.26 -1.68 3.59
C ALA A 65 15.67 -1.66 2.98
N LEU A 66 16.48 -2.70 3.23
CA LEU A 66 17.83 -2.83 2.69
C LEU A 66 17.84 -3.40 1.27
N LYS A 67 17.10 -4.51 1.03
CA LYS A 67 17.19 -5.30 -0.20
C LYS A 67 16.18 -4.90 -1.27
N ILE A 68 15.02 -4.34 -0.85
CA ILE A 68 13.86 -4.06 -1.72
C ILE A 68 13.37 -2.62 -1.48
N ARG A 69 14.31 -1.70 -1.30
CA ARG A 69 14.01 -0.30 -0.96
C ARG A 69 13.09 0.38 -1.96
N GLU A 70 13.23 0.09 -3.24
CA GLU A 70 12.44 0.66 -4.33
C GLU A 70 10.94 0.26 -4.26
N LEU A 71 10.63 -0.84 -3.58
CA LEU A 71 9.26 -1.28 -3.33
C LEU A 71 8.78 -1.02 -1.89
N PHE A 72 9.53 -0.22 -1.14
CA PHE A 72 9.17 0.19 0.21
C PHE A 72 8.93 1.70 0.25
N PHE A 73 7.66 2.09 0.25
CA PHE A 73 7.20 3.47 0.15
C PHE A 73 6.59 3.93 1.47
N VAL A 74 6.93 5.14 1.92
CA VAL A 74 6.50 5.69 3.21
C VAL A 74 5.81 7.03 3.04
N ALA A 75 4.93 7.35 4.00
CA ALA A 75 4.42 8.67 4.26
C ALA A 75 5.04 9.16 5.58
N VAL A 76 5.82 10.22 5.54
CA VAL A 76 6.49 10.81 6.70
C VAL A 76 5.84 12.14 7.05
N ASP A 77 5.40 12.33 8.28
CA ASP A 77 4.89 13.62 8.77
C ASP A 77 6.03 14.63 8.82
N ARG A 78 5.95 15.67 7.98
CA ARG A 78 7.03 16.69 7.83
C ARG A 78 7.34 17.43 9.13
N LYS A 79 6.36 17.54 10.04
CA LYS A 79 6.52 18.27 11.29
C LYS A 79 7.26 17.47 12.35
N SER A 80 6.98 16.18 12.46
CA SER A 80 7.56 15.30 13.49
C SER A 80 8.70 14.43 13.00
N GLY A 81 8.83 14.21 11.68
CA GLY A 81 9.73 13.23 11.09
C GLY A 81 9.29 11.78 11.31
N GLU A 82 8.06 11.58 11.80
CA GLU A 82 7.53 10.24 12.09
C GLU A 82 6.99 9.56 10.82
N VAL A 83 7.29 8.28 10.66
CA VAL A 83 6.67 7.43 9.65
C VAL A 83 5.19 7.23 10.00
N ALA A 84 4.32 7.96 9.31
CA ALA A 84 2.87 7.94 9.51
C ALA A 84 2.21 6.67 8.97
N GLY A 85 2.80 6.09 7.94
CA GLY A 85 2.35 4.87 7.30
C GLY A 85 3.29 4.44 6.20
N PHE A 86 3.11 3.23 5.70
CA PHE A 86 3.93 2.67 4.65
C PHE A 86 3.14 1.72 3.73
N PHE A 87 3.78 1.45 2.61
CA PHE A 87 3.38 0.46 1.62
C PHE A 87 4.63 -0.31 1.20
N ASN A 88 4.69 -1.61 1.38
CA ASN A 88 5.84 -2.40 0.96
C ASN A 88 5.43 -3.68 0.24
N GLY A 89 6.36 -4.19 -0.58
CA GLY A 89 6.15 -5.40 -1.36
C GLY A 89 7.46 -5.99 -1.87
N LEU A 90 7.34 -7.04 -2.67
CA LEU A 90 8.40 -7.58 -3.50
C LEU A 90 7.86 -7.85 -4.90
N ALA A 91 8.74 -7.88 -5.92
CA ALA A 91 8.36 -8.19 -7.29
C ALA A 91 8.67 -9.67 -7.60
N THR A 92 7.87 -10.26 -8.50
CA THR A 92 8.00 -11.64 -8.98
C THR A 92 7.14 -11.83 -10.24
N ASP A 93 7.41 -12.86 -11.04
CA ASP A 93 6.53 -13.28 -12.15
C ASP A 93 5.32 -14.10 -11.69
N GLY A 94 5.30 -14.50 -10.42
CA GLY A 94 4.17 -15.25 -9.84
C GLY A 94 2.87 -14.42 -9.85
N ASP A 95 1.74 -15.12 -9.81
CA ASP A 95 0.39 -14.57 -9.85
C ASP A 95 -0.38 -14.73 -8.53
N CYS A 96 0.26 -15.32 -7.52
CA CYS A 96 -0.32 -15.49 -6.19
C CYS A 96 0.67 -15.15 -5.07
N LEU A 97 0.14 -14.57 -3.99
CA LEU A 97 0.93 -14.22 -2.82
C LEU A 97 1.15 -15.47 -1.97
N LYS A 98 2.42 -15.76 -1.67
CA LYS A 98 2.85 -16.89 -0.85
C LYS A 98 3.39 -16.44 0.50
N ASP A 99 3.16 -17.23 1.55
CA ASP A 99 3.60 -16.90 2.91
C ASP A 99 5.13 -16.75 3.05
N GLU A 100 5.92 -17.40 2.19
CA GLU A 100 7.37 -17.26 2.16
C GLU A 100 7.84 -15.85 1.82
N PHE A 101 7.06 -15.08 1.05
CA PHE A 101 7.38 -13.71 0.68
C PHE A 101 7.41 -12.77 1.90
N PHE A 102 6.63 -13.07 2.94
CA PHE A 102 6.68 -12.30 4.19
C PHE A 102 8.00 -12.50 4.93
N ARG A 103 8.65 -13.67 4.80
CA ARG A 103 9.81 -14.08 5.58
C ARG A 103 11.14 -13.90 4.85
N ASN A 104 11.13 -13.91 3.53
CA ASN A 104 12.35 -13.97 2.74
C ASN A 104 12.37 -12.87 1.66
N ALA A 105 13.12 -11.80 1.93
CA ALA A 105 13.32 -10.70 0.98
C ALA A 105 14.18 -11.10 -0.23
N ASP A 106 14.94 -12.22 -0.18
CA ASP A 106 15.76 -12.70 -1.30
C ASP A 106 14.92 -13.32 -2.44
N LEU A 107 13.61 -13.52 -2.21
CA LEU A 107 12.68 -13.94 -3.26
C LEU A 107 12.23 -12.78 -4.16
N HIS A 108 12.71 -11.58 -3.91
CA HIS A 108 12.47 -10.44 -4.77
C HIS A 108 13.20 -10.61 -6.10
N ASP A 109 12.44 -10.53 -7.19
CA ASP A 109 12.96 -10.43 -8.56
C ASP A 109 12.78 -8.99 -9.07
N PRO A 110 13.85 -8.21 -9.23
CA PRO A 110 13.75 -6.84 -9.73
C PRO A 110 13.08 -6.72 -11.11
N THR A 111 13.07 -7.80 -11.89
CA THR A 111 12.48 -7.85 -13.24
C THR A 111 11.07 -8.45 -13.28
N GLY A 112 10.57 -8.98 -12.18
CA GLY A 112 9.26 -9.63 -12.10
C GLY A 112 8.10 -8.71 -12.47
N ASP A 113 7.12 -9.23 -13.19
CA ASP A 113 6.00 -8.45 -13.74
C ASP A 113 4.98 -8.00 -12.69
N ASN A 114 4.86 -8.72 -11.58
CA ASN A 114 3.87 -8.45 -10.54
C ASN A 114 4.53 -8.00 -9.24
N VAL A 115 3.82 -7.17 -8.48
CA VAL A 115 4.23 -6.80 -7.13
C VAL A 115 3.31 -7.43 -6.11
N MET A 116 3.87 -8.29 -5.26
CA MET A 116 3.21 -8.83 -4.08
C MET A 116 3.30 -7.82 -2.94
N ILE A 117 2.16 -7.30 -2.51
CA ILE A 117 2.08 -6.32 -1.44
C ILE A 117 2.11 -7.07 -0.11
N LEU A 118 3.12 -6.82 0.68
CA LEU A 118 3.36 -7.48 1.96
C LEU A 118 2.84 -6.67 3.14
N GLY A 119 2.56 -5.38 2.95
CA GLY A 119 2.00 -4.55 4.00
C GLY A 119 1.55 -3.18 3.51
N LEU A 120 0.38 -2.76 3.99
CA LEU A 120 -0.13 -1.41 3.93
C LEU A 120 -0.61 -1.02 5.33
N ALA A 121 0.08 -0.11 5.96
CA ALA A 121 -0.22 0.32 7.33
C ALA A 121 -0.23 1.84 7.44
N VAL A 122 -1.16 2.36 8.24
CA VAL A 122 -1.22 3.78 8.64
C VAL A 122 -1.54 3.84 10.12
N LEU A 123 -0.71 4.56 10.88
CA LEU A 123 -0.91 4.78 12.31
C LEU A 123 -2.31 5.31 12.60
N PRO A 124 -2.98 4.85 13.68
CA PRO A 124 -4.36 5.23 13.99
C PRO A 124 -4.62 6.75 13.95
N LYS A 125 -3.69 7.56 14.47
CA LYS A 125 -3.80 9.02 14.51
C LYS A 125 -3.77 9.72 13.13
N TYR A 126 -3.36 9.00 12.08
CA TYR A 126 -3.30 9.49 10.70
C TYR A 126 -4.32 8.81 9.77
N ARG A 127 -5.22 7.99 10.32
CA ARG A 127 -6.31 7.37 9.56
C ARG A 127 -7.43 8.37 9.25
N GLY A 128 -8.24 8.04 8.25
CA GLY A 128 -9.43 8.83 7.88
C GLY A 128 -9.15 10.12 7.10
N ILE A 129 -7.89 10.49 6.88
CA ILE A 129 -7.49 11.72 6.16
C ILE A 129 -6.91 11.44 4.76
N GLY A 130 -6.98 10.19 4.27
CA GLY A 130 -6.59 9.83 2.92
C GLY A 130 -5.16 9.32 2.72
N VAL A 131 -4.34 9.18 3.78
CA VAL A 131 -2.93 8.75 3.68
C VAL A 131 -2.77 7.39 2.98
N ALA A 132 -3.59 6.39 3.34
CA ALA A 132 -3.53 5.06 2.70
C ALA A 132 -3.86 5.11 1.21
N SER A 133 -4.90 5.87 0.84
CA SER A 133 -5.32 6.05 -0.56
C SER A 133 -4.24 6.76 -1.37
N GLU A 134 -3.57 7.75 -0.80
CA GLU A 134 -2.49 8.48 -1.47
C GLU A 134 -1.22 7.62 -1.61
N LEU A 135 -0.86 6.84 -0.58
CA LEU A 135 0.21 5.82 -0.68
C LEU A 135 -0.08 4.85 -1.82
N MET A 136 -1.28 4.26 -1.87
CA MET A 136 -1.70 3.33 -2.92
C MET A 136 -1.65 3.96 -4.30
N ARG A 137 -2.18 5.18 -4.45
CA ARG A 137 -2.20 5.91 -5.73
C ARG A 137 -0.80 6.16 -6.27
N ARG A 138 0.11 6.67 -5.43
CA ARG A 138 1.50 6.95 -5.81
C ARG A 138 2.26 5.66 -6.13
N TYR A 139 2.14 4.67 -5.26
CA TYR A 139 2.78 3.37 -5.46
C TYR A 139 2.34 2.72 -6.77
N SER A 140 1.02 2.66 -7.04
CA SER A 140 0.49 2.15 -8.31
C SER A 140 1.04 2.92 -9.52
N GLY A 141 1.13 4.26 -9.42
CA GLY A 141 1.68 5.09 -10.49
C GLY A 141 3.16 4.81 -10.78
N ILE A 142 3.97 4.65 -9.73
CA ILE A 142 5.39 4.31 -9.85
C ILE A 142 5.56 2.94 -10.48
N GLN A 143 4.83 1.92 -10.01
CA GLN A 143 4.95 0.55 -10.51
C GLN A 143 4.51 0.44 -11.98
N ARG A 144 3.45 1.16 -12.36
CA ARG A 144 3.04 1.26 -13.77
C ARG A 144 4.13 1.89 -14.65
N GLN A 145 4.79 2.95 -14.19
CA GLN A 145 5.90 3.59 -14.92
C GLN A 145 7.11 2.67 -15.06
N GLN A 146 7.29 1.74 -14.14
CA GLN A 146 8.33 0.71 -14.19
C GLN A 146 7.95 -0.50 -15.06
N GLY A 147 6.76 -0.49 -15.67
CA GLY A 147 6.29 -1.56 -16.57
C GLY A 147 5.71 -2.77 -15.85
N ARG A 148 5.40 -2.67 -14.54
CA ARG A 148 4.74 -3.75 -13.81
C ARG A 148 3.30 -3.94 -14.29
N CYS A 149 2.82 -5.18 -14.27
CA CYS A 149 1.50 -5.57 -14.76
C CYS A 149 0.41 -5.50 -13.69
N ALA A 150 0.72 -5.89 -12.45
CA ALA A 150 -0.28 -5.92 -11.39
C ALA A 150 0.30 -5.71 -9.99
N LEU A 151 -0.57 -5.24 -9.08
CA LEU A 151 -0.40 -5.31 -7.64
C LEU A 151 -1.29 -6.44 -7.10
N ILE A 152 -0.72 -7.32 -6.27
CA ILE A 152 -1.40 -8.46 -5.68
C ILE A 152 -1.21 -8.43 -4.17
N LEU A 153 -2.28 -8.63 -3.42
CA LEU A 153 -2.25 -8.70 -1.96
C LEU A 153 -3.21 -9.76 -1.44
N THR A 154 -3.07 -10.09 -0.15
CA THR A 154 -4.10 -10.82 0.58
C THR A 154 -4.71 -9.94 1.65
N CYS A 155 -6.02 -10.10 1.90
CA CYS A 155 -6.72 -9.39 2.96
C CYS A 155 -7.78 -10.27 3.62
N LEU A 156 -8.13 -9.94 4.86
CA LEU A 156 -9.29 -10.54 5.54
C LEU A 156 -10.59 -10.12 4.85
N ASP A 157 -11.62 -10.98 4.92
CA ASP A 157 -12.94 -10.76 4.33
C ASP A 157 -13.50 -9.35 4.65
N ALA A 158 -13.36 -8.90 5.88
CA ALA A 158 -13.80 -7.56 6.32
C ALA A 158 -13.11 -6.39 5.59
N LYS A 159 -12.03 -6.63 4.85
CA LYS A 159 -11.26 -5.62 4.10
C LYS A 159 -11.50 -5.67 2.59
N VAL A 160 -12.15 -6.69 2.07
CA VAL A 160 -12.41 -6.88 0.64
C VAL A 160 -13.05 -5.64 0.02
N GLU A 161 -14.14 -5.14 0.60
CA GLU A 161 -14.82 -3.95 0.08
C GLU A 161 -13.97 -2.66 0.14
N MET A 162 -13.05 -2.55 1.08
CA MET A 162 -12.11 -1.44 1.14
C MET A 162 -11.13 -1.49 -0.05
N TYR A 163 -10.59 -2.67 -0.35
CA TYR A 163 -9.65 -2.84 -1.47
C TYR A 163 -10.35 -2.74 -2.83
N LYS A 164 -11.60 -3.21 -2.96
CA LYS A 164 -12.41 -2.97 -4.16
C LYS A 164 -12.57 -1.48 -4.46
N LYS A 165 -12.81 -0.64 -3.44
CA LYS A 165 -12.85 0.83 -3.60
C LYS A 165 -11.49 1.44 -4.00
N MET A 166 -10.39 0.75 -3.75
CA MET A 166 -9.04 1.13 -4.21
C MET A 166 -8.71 0.58 -5.61
N GLY A 167 -9.66 -0.09 -6.26
CA GLY A 167 -9.54 -0.62 -7.62
C GLY A 167 -8.96 -2.02 -7.70
N PHE A 168 -9.03 -2.80 -6.64
CA PHE A 168 -8.70 -4.22 -6.65
C PHE A 168 -9.93 -5.07 -6.98
N GLU A 169 -9.70 -6.19 -7.63
CA GLU A 169 -10.67 -7.27 -7.87
C GLU A 169 -10.40 -8.39 -6.88
N ASP A 170 -11.47 -9.01 -6.36
CA ASP A 170 -11.40 -10.15 -5.47
C ASP A 170 -11.29 -11.44 -6.31
N GLU A 171 -10.17 -12.14 -6.18
CA GLU A 171 -9.92 -13.42 -6.88
C GLU A 171 -10.37 -14.64 -6.04
N GLY A 172 -10.98 -14.40 -4.87
CA GLY A 172 -11.46 -15.45 -3.98
C GLY A 172 -10.45 -15.82 -2.88
N ILE A 173 -10.68 -16.98 -2.27
CA ILE A 173 -9.87 -17.46 -1.15
C ILE A 173 -8.45 -17.78 -1.62
N SER A 174 -7.47 -17.26 -0.91
CA SER A 174 -6.04 -17.48 -1.11
C SER A 174 -5.57 -18.78 -0.43
N ASP A 175 -4.50 -19.36 -0.94
CA ASP A 175 -3.78 -20.47 -0.29
C ASP A 175 -2.93 -20.00 0.92
N SER A 176 -2.79 -18.70 1.14
CA SER A 176 -2.08 -18.15 2.30
C SER A 176 -2.78 -18.52 3.61
N SER A 177 -2.00 -18.95 4.57
CA SER A 177 -2.42 -19.21 5.96
C SER A 177 -1.68 -18.32 6.97
N TRP A 178 -1.13 -17.19 6.51
CA TRP A 178 -0.37 -16.28 7.34
C TRP A 178 -1.15 -15.87 8.59
N GLY A 179 -0.50 -15.95 9.74
CA GLY A 179 -1.13 -15.65 11.03
C GLY A 179 -2.20 -16.66 11.47
N GLY A 180 -2.46 -17.73 10.70
CA GLY A 180 -3.52 -18.70 10.98
C GLY A 180 -4.91 -18.24 10.52
N GLU A 181 -4.99 -17.23 9.69
CA GLU A 181 -6.22 -16.63 9.18
C GLU A 181 -6.57 -17.14 7.78
N GLN A 182 -7.81 -16.93 7.36
CA GLN A 182 -8.27 -17.15 5.99
C GLN A 182 -8.23 -15.82 5.22
N TRP A 183 -7.56 -15.83 4.07
CA TRP A 183 -7.31 -14.64 3.28
C TRP A 183 -8.02 -14.69 1.92
N HIS A 184 -8.46 -13.53 1.43
CA HIS A 184 -8.84 -13.31 0.04
C HIS A 184 -7.65 -12.77 -0.74
N GLN A 185 -7.41 -13.31 -1.94
CA GLN A 185 -6.45 -12.72 -2.87
C GLN A 185 -7.13 -11.58 -3.63
N MET A 186 -6.47 -10.46 -3.66
CA MET A 186 -6.93 -9.25 -4.35
C MET A 186 -5.91 -8.85 -5.41
N ARG A 187 -6.37 -8.54 -6.62
CA ARG A 187 -5.52 -8.12 -7.75
C ARG A 187 -5.95 -6.75 -8.27
N LYS A 188 -4.98 -5.93 -8.61
CA LYS A 188 -5.18 -4.67 -9.31
C LYS A 188 -4.26 -4.59 -10.51
N GLY A 189 -4.81 -4.55 -11.72
CA GLY A 189 -4.07 -4.24 -12.96
C GLY A 189 -3.47 -2.82 -12.93
N LEU A 190 -2.28 -2.65 -13.50
CA LEU A 190 -1.54 -1.40 -13.56
C LEU A 190 -1.55 -0.77 -14.95
#